data_87805226370cf9a23f0a6fc9e8c2314a
#
_entry.id   87805226370cf9a23f0a6fc9e8c2314a
#
_cell.length_a   1.000
_cell.length_b   1.000
_cell.length_c   1.000
_cell.angle_alpha   90.00
_cell.angle_beta   90.00
_cell.angle_gamma   90.00
#
_symmetry.space_group_name_H-M   'P 1'
#
loop_
_entity.id
_entity.type
_entity.pdbx_description
1 polymer ?
#
loop_
_entity_poly.entity_id
_entity_poly.type
_entity_poly.pdbx_seq_one_letter_code
_entity_poly.pdbx_strand_id
1 'polypeptide(L)'
;MKVIIKAVLMCAAALPFWSQTALSQAEQTKPGPVEAFFCNFQPGKGMADLMPVAQRFAKWADQNDSSYSAWILTPAYGQFTKLPQVIWLGANSTGNEMGKGQDTWRKSGGDLQKAFDSVIACGAHSVASSVPINVPDGNPGDGVVMFTQCSVDDDGDYMKVVAAHKQYSKAMRALGAKNSNWLFFPMIGASAEMDFDYWGVSTFPSWSDFFAAYEIYVNGGGWQKGMELLDDVAECDSGSPSVWDVKLVRQGAS
;
A
#
# COMPACT_ATOMS: atom_id res chain seq x y z
N MET A 1 57.52 33.14 45.12
CA MET A 1 56.42 32.15 45.23
C MET A 1 55.54 32.29 44.03
N LYS A 2 55.63 31.40 43.02
CA LYS A 2 54.78 31.38 41.83
C LYS A 2 53.73 30.32 41.99
N VAL A 3 52.44 30.67 42.01
CA VAL A 3 51.32 29.77 42.05
C VAL A 3 50.95 29.43 40.62
N ILE A 4 51.02 28.17 40.25
CA ILE A 4 50.61 27.65 38.95
C ILE A 4 49.18 27.14 39.07
N ILE A 5 48.23 27.77 38.41
CA ILE A 5 46.83 27.32 38.34
C ILE A 5 46.74 26.39 37.13
N LYS A 6 46.49 25.07 37.35
CA LYS A 6 46.18 24.10 36.31
C LYS A 6 44.70 24.23 35.95
N ALA A 7 44.43 24.66 34.73
CA ALA A 7 43.09 24.58 34.10
C ALA A 7 42.81 23.14 33.65
N VAL A 8 41.76 22.54 34.21
CA VAL A 8 41.24 21.24 33.75
C VAL A 8 40.25 21.50 32.63
N LEU A 9 40.60 21.09 31.41
CA LEU A 9 39.74 21.14 30.25
C LEU A 9 38.80 19.91 30.28
N MET A 10 37.50 20.13 30.56
CA MET A 10 36.47 19.11 30.43
C MET A 10 36.07 19.05 28.93
N CYS A 11 36.52 18.03 28.24
CA CYS A 11 35.98 17.63 26.92
C CYS A 11 34.62 16.95 27.13
N ALA A 12 33.53 17.66 26.88
CA ALA A 12 32.22 17.07 26.74
C ALA A 12 32.16 16.33 25.39
N ALA A 13 32.17 14.98 25.44
CA ALA A 13 31.94 14.14 24.28
C ALA A 13 30.45 14.22 23.89
N ALA A 14 30.15 14.98 22.84
CA ALA A 14 28.84 14.94 22.21
C ALA A 14 28.75 13.64 21.38
N LEU A 15 27.99 12.64 21.88
CA LEU A 15 27.64 11.46 21.11
C LEU A 15 26.61 11.83 20.05
N PRO A 16 26.76 11.37 18.81
CA PRO A 16 25.80 11.72 17.77
C PRO A 16 24.51 10.89 17.94
N PHE A 17 23.40 11.58 18.16
CA PHE A 17 22.01 11.06 18.18
C PHE A 17 21.47 10.73 16.77
N TRP A 18 22.27 10.14 15.88
CA TRP A 18 21.87 9.96 14.47
C TRP A 18 21.49 8.54 14.07
N SER A 19 21.43 7.58 15.00
CA SER A 19 21.29 6.16 14.61
C SER A 19 19.86 5.60 14.61
N GLN A 20 18.89 6.25 15.22
CA GLN A 20 17.53 5.68 15.34
C GLN A 20 16.60 6.01 14.17
N THR A 21 16.76 7.15 13.51
CA THR A 21 15.92 7.54 12.36
C THR A 21 16.27 6.77 11.09
N ALA A 22 17.53 6.39 10.89
CA ALA A 22 17.97 5.65 9.71
C ALA A 22 17.47 4.20 9.67
N LEU A 23 17.33 3.55 10.83
CA LEU A 23 16.82 2.17 10.91
C LEU A 23 15.31 2.11 10.63
N SER A 24 14.53 3.09 11.11
CA SER A 24 13.09 3.18 10.84
C SER A 24 12.78 3.41 9.34
N GLN A 25 13.54 4.24 8.65
CA GLN A 25 13.38 4.45 7.20
C GLN A 25 13.83 3.25 6.37
N ALA A 26 14.86 2.51 6.78
CA ALA A 26 15.31 1.31 6.08
C ALA A 26 14.31 0.15 6.21
N GLU A 27 13.58 0.07 7.32
CA GLU A 27 12.56 -0.95 7.54
C GLU A 27 11.28 -0.69 6.72
N GLN A 28 10.91 0.58 6.53
CA GLN A 28 9.78 1.00 5.69
C GLN A 28 10.04 0.83 4.17
N THR A 29 11.26 0.53 3.75
CA THR A 29 11.60 0.36 2.32
C THR A 29 11.67 -1.09 1.87
N LYS A 30 11.48 -2.06 2.76
CA LYS A 30 11.48 -3.48 2.39
C LYS A 30 10.13 -3.88 1.78
N PRO A 31 10.16 -4.69 0.70
CA PRO A 31 8.93 -5.29 0.18
C PRO A 31 8.26 -6.15 1.25
N GLY A 32 6.93 -6.04 1.33
CA GLY A 32 6.10 -6.87 2.20
C GLY A 32 4.97 -7.53 1.41
N PRO A 33 4.34 -8.58 1.96
CA PRO A 33 3.20 -9.20 1.32
C PRO A 33 1.95 -8.33 1.48
N VAL A 34 1.20 -8.19 0.39
CA VAL A 34 -0.16 -7.68 0.36
C VAL A 34 -1.05 -8.73 -0.27
N GLU A 35 -2.17 -9.06 0.39
CA GLU A 35 -3.17 -9.96 -0.17
C GLU A 35 -4.45 -9.23 -0.52
N ALA A 36 -5.14 -9.71 -1.55
CA ALA A 36 -6.40 -9.16 -2.01
C ALA A 36 -7.42 -10.28 -2.23
N PHE A 37 -8.58 -10.15 -1.61
CA PHE A 37 -9.76 -10.98 -1.88
C PHE A 37 -10.71 -10.17 -2.75
N PHE A 38 -11.03 -10.67 -3.94
CA PHE A 38 -11.91 -10.05 -4.90
C PHE A 38 -13.32 -10.64 -4.76
N CYS A 39 -14.25 -9.85 -4.23
CA CYS A 39 -15.52 -10.37 -3.74
C CYS A 39 -16.72 -9.61 -4.32
N ASN A 40 -17.86 -10.31 -4.33
CA ASN A 40 -19.17 -9.70 -4.56
C ASN A 40 -20.04 -9.89 -3.32
N PHE A 41 -21.00 -8.99 -3.11
CA PHE A 41 -21.97 -9.14 -2.03
C PHE A 41 -22.93 -10.30 -2.31
N GLN A 42 -23.29 -11.03 -1.27
CA GLN A 42 -24.38 -12.00 -1.34
C GLN A 42 -25.71 -11.28 -1.67
N PRO A 43 -26.70 -11.96 -2.26
CA PRO A 43 -27.98 -11.36 -2.59
C PRO A 43 -28.61 -10.62 -1.41
N GLY A 44 -28.93 -9.33 -1.61
CA GLY A 44 -29.51 -8.46 -0.59
C GLY A 44 -28.54 -7.95 0.47
N LYS A 45 -27.24 -8.23 0.34
CA LYS A 45 -26.19 -7.75 1.24
C LYS A 45 -25.46 -6.53 0.65
N GLY A 46 -24.73 -5.81 1.52
CA GLY A 46 -23.96 -4.63 1.15
C GLY A 46 -22.97 -4.21 2.23
N MET A 47 -22.40 -3.03 2.07
CA MET A 47 -21.43 -2.48 3.02
C MET A 47 -21.96 -2.38 4.46
N ALA A 48 -23.25 -2.10 4.64
CA ALA A 48 -23.87 -2.05 5.95
C ALA A 48 -23.83 -3.42 6.69
N ASP A 49 -23.86 -4.54 5.94
CA ASP A 49 -23.73 -5.89 6.48
C ASP A 49 -22.26 -6.28 6.70
N LEU A 50 -21.35 -5.82 5.81
CA LEU A 50 -19.92 -6.16 5.86
C LEU A 50 -19.20 -5.45 7.01
N MET A 51 -19.49 -4.18 7.26
CA MET A 51 -18.79 -3.39 8.28
C MET A 51 -18.84 -3.99 9.69
N PRO A 52 -19.98 -4.52 10.19
CA PRO A 52 -20.02 -5.21 11.48
C PRO A 52 -19.12 -6.45 11.54
N VAL A 53 -19.01 -7.21 10.42
CA VAL A 53 -18.14 -8.38 10.34
C VAL A 53 -16.67 -7.94 10.34
N ALA A 54 -16.34 -6.89 9.59
CA ALA A 54 -14.99 -6.31 9.56
C ALA A 54 -14.55 -5.80 10.94
N GLN A 55 -15.45 -5.16 11.70
CA GLN A 55 -15.17 -4.73 13.07
C GLN A 55 -14.93 -5.92 14.03
N ARG A 56 -15.65 -7.03 13.84
CA ARG A 56 -15.40 -8.26 14.60
C ARG A 56 -14.04 -8.85 14.25
N PHE A 57 -13.65 -8.81 12.97
CA PHE A 57 -12.32 -9.22 12.53
C PHE A 57 -11.24 -8.35 13.19
N ALA A 58 -11.38 -7.03 13.22
CA ALA A 58 -10.43 -6.15 13.86
C ALA A 58 -10.21 -6.51 15.34
N LYS A 59 -11.30 -6.73 16.09
CA LYS A 59 -11.23 -7.18 17.49
C LYS A 59 -10.55 -8.55 17.64
N TRP A 60 -10.87 -9.49 16.75
CA TRP A 60 -10.23 -10.82 16.75
C TRP A 60 -8.73 -10.70 16.50
N ALA A 61 -8.32 -9.87 15.52
CA ALA A 61 -6.93 -9.65 15.19
C ALA A 61 -6.15 -9.00 16.34
N ASP A 62 -6.76 -8.03 17.05
CA ASP A 62 -6.18 -7.42 18.26
C ASP A 62 -6.01 -8.42 19.40
N GLN A 63 -7.00 -9.30 19.61
CA GLN A 63 -6.96 -10.36 20.63
C GLN A 63 -5.91 -11.45 20.36
N ASN A 64 -5.45 -11.56 19.11
CA ASN A 64 -4.44 -12.53 18.68
C ASN A 64 -3.08 -11.88 18.35
N ASP A 65 -2.84 -10.64 18.79
CA ASP A 65 -1.60 -9.88 18.58
C ASP A 65 -1.16 -9.87 17.10
N SER A 66 -2.14 -9.78 16.18
CA SER A 66 -1.88 -9.82 14.76
C SER A 66 -1.31 -8.48 14.27
N SER A 67 -0.21 -8.52 13.50
CA SER A 67 0.34 -7.35 12.80
C SER A 67 -0.36 -7.02 11.48
N TYR A 68 -1.43 -7.76 11.13
CA TYR A 68 -2.15 -7.60 9.88
C TYR A 68 -2.94 -6.30 9.81
N SER A 69 -2.66 -5.47 8.81
CA SER A 69 -3.47 -4.30 8.45
C SER A 69 -4.53 -4.68 7.44
N ALA A 70 -5.72 -4.09 7.50
CA ALA A 70 -6.82 -4.41 6.61
C ALA A 70 -7.61 -3.18 6.16
N TRP A 71 -7.99 -3.19 4.88
CA TRP A 71 -8.83 -2.18 4.25
C TRP A 71 -9.93 -2.85 3.43
N ILE A 72 -11.05 -2.15 3.29
CA ILE A 72 -12.11 -2.47 2.34
C ILE A 72 -12.07 -1.43 1.24
N LEU A 73 -12.06 -1.89 -0.01
CA LEU A 73 -12.11 -1.05 -1.19
C LEU A 73 -13.44 -1.26 -1.90
N THR A 74 -14.10 -0.17 -2.30
CA THR A 74 -15.30 -0.19 -3.15
C THR A 74 -15.05 0.63 -4.41
N PRO A 75 -15.51 0.16 -5.61
CA PRO A 75 -15.17 0.80 -6.86
C PRO A 75 -15.86 2.17 -7.00
N ALA A 76 -15.09 3.19 -7.34
CA ALA A 76 -15.58 4.55 -7.58
C ALA A 76 -15.51 4.94 -9.07
N TYR A 77 -14.41 4.62 -9.76
CA TYR A 77 -14.23 4.79 -11.19
C TYR A 77 -13.63 3.53 -11.82
N GLY A 78 -14.19 3.12 -12.97
CA GLY A 78 -13.75 1.96 -13.73
C GLY A 78 -14.89 1.26 -14.45
N GLN A 79 -14.62 0.10 -15.02
CA GLN A 79 -15.62 -0.72 -15.70
C GLN A 79 -16.34 -1.64 -14.69
N PHE A 80 -17.35 -1.14 -14.00
CA PHE A 80 -18.03 -1.81 -12.87
C PHE A 80 -18.55 -3.22 -13.18
N THR A 81 -18.88 -3.52 -14.44
CA THR A 81 -19.28 -4.88 -14.85
C THR A 81 -18.12 -5.88 -14.85
N LYS A 82 -16.87 -5.40 -14.82
CA LYS A 82 -15.65 -6.21 -14.80
C LYS A 82 -14.95 -6.18 -13.46
N LEU A 83 -15.31 -5.24 -12.58
CA LEU A 83 -14.70 -5.10 -11.26
C LEU A 83 -15.50 -5.87 -10.21
N PRO A 84 -14.85 -6.41 -9.17
CA PRO A 84 -15.55 -6.92 -8.00
C PRO A 84 -16.28 -5.78 -7.29
N GLN A 85 -17.37 -6.09 -6.58
CA GLN A 85 -18.11 -5.07 -5.82
C GLN A 85 -17.35 -4.59 -4.58
N VAL A 86 -16.45 -5.42 -4.08
CA VAL A 86 -15.62 -5.13 -2.92
C VAL A 86 -14.30 -5.90 -2.98
N ILE A 87 -13.21 -5.25 -2.59
CA ILE A 87 -11.94 -5.91 -2.34
C ILE A 87 -11.64 -5.79 -0.85
N TRP A 88 -11.33 -6.94 -0.22
CA TRP A 88 -10.65 -6.94 1.05
C TRP A 88 -9.15 -6.95 0.76
N LEU A 89 -8.47 -5.89 1.16
CA LEU A 89 -7.03 -5.75 1.03
C LEU A 89 -6.38 -5.91 2.40
N GLY A 90 -5.36 -6.75 2.48
CA GLY A 90 -4.64 -7.01 3.71
C GLY A 90 -3.14 -6.98 3.52
N ALA A 91 -2.39 -6.56 4.53
CA ALA A 91 -0.95 -6.48 4.48
C ALA A 91 -0.28 -6.82 5.81
N ASN A 92 0.90 -7.41 5.72
CA ASN A 92 1.84 -7.56 6.82
C ASN A 92 3.21 -6.99 6.43
N SER A 93 4.03 -6.63 7.41
CA SER A 93 5.39 -6.15 7.16
C SER A 93 6.30 -7.23 6.57
N THR A 94 6.06 -8.50 6.87
CA THR A 94 6.85 -9.65 6.38
C THR A 94 5.98 -10.87 6.06
N GLY A 95 6.50 -11.75 5.20
CA GLY A 95 5.87 -13.05 4.92
C GLY A 95 5.76 -13.94 6.16
N ASN A 96 6.70 -13.84 7.11
CA ASN A 96 6.63 -14.58 8.36
C ASN A 96 5.43 -14.15 9.21
N GLU A 97 5.16 -12.86 9.29
CA GLU A 97 4.00 -12.33 10.00
C GLU A 97 2.69 -12.74 9.31
N MET A 98 2.66 -12.68 7.98
CA MET A 98 1.49 -13.17 7.22
C MET A 98 1.25 -14.65 7.47
N GLY A 99 2.30 -15.49 7.44
CA GLY A 99 2.19 -16.93 7.74
C GLY A 99 1.65 -17.20 9.15
N LYS A 100 2.16 -16.51 10.16
CA LYS A 100 1.62 -16.61 11.54
C LYS A 100 0.15 -16.21 11.62
N GLY A 101 -0.23 -15.13 10.92
CA GLY A 101 -1.62 -14.67 10.83
C GLY A 101 -2.53 -15.73 10.22
N GLN A 102 -2.11 -16.35 9.12
CA GLN A 102 -2.85 -17.44 8.45
C GLN A 102 -3.00 -18.67 9.34
N ASP A 103 -1.94 -19.09 10.05
CA ASP A 103 -2.01 -20.20 11.00
C ASP A 103 -2.99 -19.90 12.14
N THR A 104 -2.98 -18.69 12.66
CA THR A 104 -3.90 -18.26 13.73
C THR A 104 -5.34 -18.20 13.22
N TRP A 105 -5.56 -17.67 12.01
CA TRP A 105 -6.88 -17.66 11.36
C TRP A 105 -7.46 -19.06 11.22
N ARG A 106 -6.67 -20.03 10.75
CA ARG A 106 -7.09 -21.43 10.61
C ARG A 106 -7.50 -22.06 11.93
N LYS A 107 -6.87 -21.67 13.03
CA LYS A 107 -7.16 -22.22 14.37
C LYS A 107 -8.41 -21.62 15.01
N SER A 108 -8.63 -20.33 14.83
CA SER A 108 -9.63 -19.58 15.62
C SER A 108 -10.57 -18.67 14.81
N GLY A 109 -10.35 -18.53 13.50
CA GLY A 109 -11.12 -17.63 12.62
C GLY A 109 -12.43 -18.22 12.08
N GLY A 110 -12.73 -19.49 12.32
CA GLY A 110 -13.80 -20.23 11.62
C GLY A 110 -15.19 -19.61 11.72
N ASP A 111 -15.58 -19.03 12.86
CA ASP A 111 -16.88 -18.36 13.01
C ASP A 111 -16.90 -16.98 12.31
N LEU A 112 -15.76 -16.30 12.25
CA LEU A 112 -15.63 -15.09 11.46
C LEU A 112 -15.65 -15.40 9.96
N GLN A 113 -15.00 -16.48 9.52
CA GLN A 113 -15.07 -16.93 8.13
C GLN A 113 -16.51 -17.13 7.70
N LYS A 114 -17.31 -17.89 8.48
CA LYS A 114 -18.74 -18.07 8.19
C LYS A 114 -19.50 -16.74 8.15
N ALA A 115 -19.14 -15.78 9.01
CA ALA A 115 -19.76 -14.46 9.00
C ALA A 115 -19.41 -13.69 7.73
N PHE A 116 -18.15 -13.71 7.26
CA PHE A 116 -17.78 -13.15 5.96
C PHE A 116 -18.53 -13.84 4.82
N ASP A 117 -18.54 -15.18 4.77
CA ASP A 117 -19.19 -15.97 3.73
C ASP A 117 -20.70 -15.69 3.64
N SER A 118 -21.33 -15.30 4.75
CA SER A 118 -22.75 -14.92 4.76
C SER A 118 -23.03 -13.55 4.14
N VAL A 119 -22.00 -12.73 3.91
CA VAL A 119 -22.13 -11.36 3.41
C VAL A 119 -21.48 -11.19 2.03
N ILE A 120 -20.32 -11.81 1.82
CA ILE A 120 -19.55 -11.70 0.58
C ILE A 120 -19.16 -13.07 0.06
N ALA A 121 -19.03 -13.18 -1.27
CA ALA A 121 -18.50 -14.33 -1.96
C ALA A 121 -17.28 -13.90 -2.77
N CYS A 122 -16.10 -14.46 -2.48
CA CYS A 122 -14.86 -14.08 -3.13
C CYS A 122 -14.51 -15.08 -4.23
N GLY A 123 -14.40 -14.59 -5.48
CA GLY A 123 -14.06 -15.40 -6.66
C GLY A 123 -12.56 -15.58 -6.86
N ALA A 124 -11.74 -14.71 -6.25
CA ALA A 124 -10.28 -14.82 -6.32
C ALA A 124 -9.63 -14.31 -5.03
N HIS A 125 -8.47 -14.88 -4.73
CA HIS A 125 -7.59 -14.48 -3.64
C HIS A 125 -6.14 -14.54 -4.14
N SER A 126 -5.43 -13.45 -4.05
CA SER A 126 -4.05 -13.34 -4.52
C SER A 126 -3.15 -12.64 -3.52
N VAL A 127 -1.86 -12.91 -3.62
CA VAL A 127 -0.80 -12.21 -2.86
C VAL A 127 0.15 -11.56 -3.85
N ALA A 128 0.50 -10.32 -3.59
CA ALA A 128 1.53 -9.60 -4.32
C ALA A 128 2.66 -9.18 -3.37
N SER A 129 3.84 -8.94 -3.95
CA SER A 129 4.93 -8.25 -3.27
C SER A 129 4.69 -6.74 -3.38
N SER A 130 4.44 -6.08 -2.27
CA SER A 130 4.28 -4.62 -2.18
C SER A 130 5.62 -3.95 -1.99
N VAL A 131 6.09 -3.24 -3.00
CA VAL A 131 7.35 -2.47 -2.98
C VAL A 131 7.03 -1.02 -2.68
N PRO A 132 7.45 -0.46 -1.54
CA PRO A 132 7.20 0.95 -1.22
C PRO A 132 8.05 1.87 -2.10
N ILE A 133 7.38 2.85 -2.73
CA ILE A 133 8.00 3.89 -3.55
C ILE A 133 8.08 5.20 -2.78
N ASN A 134 6.95 5.58 -2.18
CA ASN A 134 6.80 6.77 -1.37
C ASN A 134 5.74 6.48 -0.30
N VAL A 135 6.19 6.29 0.92
CA VAL A 135 5.31 5.95 2.06
C VAL A 135 4.80 7.24 2.70
N PRO A 136 3.54 7.30 3.13
CA PRO A 136 2.99 8.49 3.76
C PRO A 136 3.64 8.79 5.11
N ASP A 137 3.69 10.07 5.45
CA ASP A 137 3.95 10.50 6.81
C ASP A 137 2.66 10.32 7.63
N GLY A 138 2.66 9.39 8.56
CA GLY A 138 1.52 9.13 9.44
C GLY A 138 0.83 7.78 9.19
N ASN A 139 -0.26 7.57 9.90
CA ASN A 139 -1.01 6.33 9.85
C ASN A 139 -1.92 6.28 8.62
N PRO A 140 -2.02 5.13 7.94
CA PRO A 140 -2.99 4.95 6.87
C PRO A 140 -4.40 5.13 7.45
N GLY A 141 -5.26 5.79 6.68
CA GLY A 141 -6.65 6.06 7.03
C GLY A 141 -7.61 5.64 5.92
N ASP A 142 -8.82 6.18 5.99
CA ASP A 142 -9.74 6.21 4.87
C ASP A 142 -9.16 7.10 3.77
N GLY A 143 -9.58 6.90 2.52
CA GLY A 143 -9.10 7.70 1.40
C GLY A 143 -9.50 7.14 0.05
N VAL A 144 -8.63 7.36 -0.91
CA VAL A 144 -8.82 6.92 -2.30
C VAL A 144 -7.58 6.15 -2.73
N VAL A 145 -7.76 5.07 -3.49
CA VAL A 145 -6.66 4.36 -4.14
C VAL A 145 -6.91 4.24 -5.64
N MET A 146 -5.88 4.43 -6.41
CA MET A 146 -5.84 4.20 -7.85
C MET A 146 -4.87 3.05 -8.15
N PHE A 147 -5.32 2.10 -8.97
CA PHE A 147 -4.51 1.04 -9.53
C PHE A 147 -4.35 1.26 -11.03
N THR A 148 -3.11 1.24 -11.48
CA THR A 148 -2.73 1.31 -12.90
C THR A 148 -1.99 0.03 -13.26
N GLN A 149 -2.39 -0.65 -14.31
CA GLN A 149 -1.68 -1.81 -14.84
C GLN A 149 -0.43 -1.35 -15.59
N CYS A 150 0.69 -1.98 -15.35
CA CYS A 150 1.96 -1.63 -15.97
C CYS A 150 2.72 -2.89 -16.40
N SER A 151 3.35 -2.83 -17.56
CA SER A 151 4.30 -3.82 -18.06
C SER A 151 5.71 -3.27 -18.03
N VAL A 152 6.68 -4.13 -17.75
CA VAL A 152 8.10 -3.81 -17.83
C VAL A 152 8.53 -3.95 -19.29
N ASP A 153 9.36 -3.04 -19.79
CA ASP A 153 9.86 -3.13 -21.17
C ASP A 153 10.68 -4.40 -21.42
N ASP A 154 10.83 -4.79 -22.68
CA ASP A 154 11.41 -6.07 -23.13
C ASP A 154 12.81 -6.37 -22.56
N ASP A 155 13.62 -5.35 -22.26
CA ASP A 155 14.93 -5.48 -21.59
C ASP A 155 14.83 -5.49 -20.05
N GLY A 156 13.67 -5.75 -19.53
CA GLY A 156 13.06 -5.69 -18.21
C GLY A 156 13.97 -5.78 -16.99
N ASP A 157 14.36 -4.63 -16.45
CA ASP A 157 15.03 -4.52 -15.16
C ASP A 157 14.07 -3.95 -14.11
N TYR A 158 13.47 -4.83 -13.29
CA TYR A 158 12.58 -4.44 -12.19
C TYR A 158 13.20 -3.42 -11.23
N MET A 159 14.53 -3.42 -11.06
CA MET A 159 15.20 -2.45 -10.20
C MET A 159 15.23 -1.06 -10.84
N LYS A 160 15.37 -0.98 -12.17
CA LYS A 160 15.24 0.28 -12.93
C LYS A 160 13.83 0.82 -12.84
N VAL A 161 12.80 -0.04 -12.99
CA VAL A 161 11.39 0.33 -12.83
C VAL A 161 11.15 0.95 -11.44
N VAL A 162 11.59 0.28 -10.36
CA VAL A 162 11.46 0.81 -9.00
C VAL A 162 12.18 2.17 -8.84
N ALA A 163 13.37 2.30 -9.41
CA ALA A 163 14.12 3.55 -9.35
C ALA A 163 13.43 4.70 -10.13
N ALA A 164 12.88 4.40 -11.30
CA ALA A 164 12.15 5.36 -12.13
C ALA A 164 10.85 5.82 -11.44
N HIS A 165 10.07 4.90 -10.87
CA HIS A 165 8.89 5.24 -10.08
C HIS A 165 9.21 6.10 -8.84
N LYS A 166 10.34 5.86 -8.16
CA LYS A 166 10.80 6.72 -7.05
C LYS A 166 11.11 8.14 -7.54
N GLN A 167 11.77 8.28 -8.70
CA GLN A 167 12.07 9.58 -9.28
C GLN A 167 10.79 10.30 -9.72
N TYR A 168 9.87 9.59 -10.37
CA TYR A 168 8.58 10.13 -10.78
C TYR A 168 7.73 10.58 -9.58
N SER A 169 7.61 9.74 -8.55
CA SER A 169 6.90 10.11 -7.32
C SER A 169 7.51 11.34 -6.64
N LYS A 170 8.84 11.44 -6.60
CA LYS A 170 9.54 12.65 -6.11
C LYS A 170 9.22 13.89 -6.95
N ALA A 171 9.17 13.76 -8.27
CA ALA A 171 8.82 14.85 -9.17
C ALA A 171 7.36 15.31 -8.95
N MET A 172 6.41 14.40 -8.85
CA MET A 172 5.00 14.71 -8.56
C MET A 172 4.84 15.42 -7.21
N ARG A 173 5.53 14.97 -6.16
CA ARG A 173 5.53 15.64 -4.85
C ARG A 173 6.13 17.04 -4.91
N ALA A 174 7.18 17.24 -5.69
CA ALA A 174 7.77 18.58 -5.91
C ALA A 174 6.79 19.53 -6.60
N LEU A 175 5.88 19.02 -7.43
CA LEU A 175 4.77 19.77 -8.04
C LEU A 175 3.58 19.97 -7.07
N GLY A 176 3.60 19.39 -5.87
CA GLY A 176 2.59 19.57 -4.82
C GLY A 176 1.61 18.40 -4.65
N ALA A 177 1.79 17.26 -5.34
CA ALA A 177 0.93 16.09 -5.16
C ALA A 177 1.10 15.51 -3.75
N LYS A 178 -0.04 15.19 -3.10
CA LYS A 178 -0.11 14.60 -1.75
C LYS A 178 -0.55 13.14 -1.86
N ASN A 179 0.27 12.32 -2.47
CA ASN A 179 -0.02 10.90 -2.63
C ASN A 179 1.11 10.04 -2.07
N SER A 180 0.79 8.79 -1.79
CA SER A 180 1.75 7.75 -1.48
C SER A 180 1.70 6.68 -2.55
N ASN A 181 2.81 5.99 -2.79
CA ASN A 181 2.95 5.10 -3.92
C ASN A 181 3.61 3.79 -3.54
N TRP A 182 3.10 2.72 -4.14
CA TRP A 182 3.66 1.38 -4.10
C TRP A 182 3.64 0.76 -5.49
N LEU A 183 4.44 -0.29 -5.69
CA LEU A 183 4.30 -1.22 -6.80
C LEU A 183 3.89 -2.58 -6.23
N PHE A 184 2.82 -3.17 -6.76
CA PHE A 184 2.37 -4.50 -6.36
C PHE A 184 2.71 -5.50 -7.47
N PHE A 185 3.71 -6.34 -7.22
CA PHE A 185 4.11 -7.41 -8.14
C PHE A 185 3.35 -8.69 -7.81
N PRO A 186 2.53 -9.23 -8.73
CA PRO A 186 1.78 -10.48 -8.52
C PRO A 186 2.71 -11.64 -8.18
N MET A 187 2.34 -12.45 -7.18
CA MET A 187 3.16 -13.59 -6.73
C MET A 187 2.35 -14.89 -6.67
N ILE A 188 1.31 -14.95 -5.85
CA ILE A 188 0.54 -16.16 -5.56
C ILE A 188 -0.92 -15.92 -5.94
N GLY A 189 -1.55 -16.87 -6.63
CA GLY A 189 -2.96 -16.78 -7.00
C GLY A 189 -3.26 -15.75 -8.11
N ALA A 190 -2.23 -15.22 -8.78
CA ALA A 190 -2.41 -14.38 -9.95
C ALA A 190 -2.94 -15.22 -11.13
N SER A 191 -3.77 -14.61 -11.98
CA SER A 191 -4.25 -15.27 -13.20
C SER A 191 -3.08 -15.47 -14.18
N ALA A 192 -3.05 -16.63 -14.84
CA ALA A 192 -2.13 -16.88 -15.95
C ALA A 192 -2.47 -16.06 -17.20
N GLU A 193 -3.65 -15.43 -17.24
CA GLU A 193 -4.13 -14.59 -18.34
C GLU A 193 -3.83 -13.10 -18.12
N MET A 194 -3.04 -12.77 -17.08
CA MET A 194 -2.60 -11.39 -16.87
C MET A 194 -1.64 -10.99 -17.99
N ASP A 195 -1.92 -9.84 -18.59
CA ASP A 195 -1.17 -9.22 -19.69
C ASP A 195 -0.34 -8.01 -19.23
N PHE A 196 -0.08 -7.91 -17.94
CA PHE A 196 0.74 -6.87 -17.29
C PHE A 196 1.59 -7.48 -16.16
N ASP A 197 2.67 -6.80 -15.77
CA ASP A 197 3.64 -7.32 -14.81
C ASP A 197 3.39 -6.85 -13.37
N TYR A 198 2.85 -5.63 -13.19
CA TYR A 198 2.62 -5.07 -11.85
C TYR A 198 1.52 -4.00 -11.85
N TRP A 199 1.01 -3.73 -10.67
CA TRP A 199 0.18 -2.55 -10.45
C TRP A 199 0.99 -1.39 -9.90
N GLY A 200 0.92 -0.23 -10.55
CA GLY A 200 1.23 1.06 -9.95
C GLY A 200 0.08 1.44 -9.02
N VAL A 201 0.37 1.61 -7.74
CA VAL A 201 -0.62 1.91 -6.70
C VAL A 201 -0.38 3.29 -6.14
N SER A 202 -1.38 4.17 -6.27
CA SER A 202 -1.34 5.52 -5.72
C SER A 202 -2.48 5.72 -4.73
N THR A 203 -2.17 6.10 -3.50
CA THR A 203 -3.18 6.40 -2.47
C THR A 203 -3.21 7.88 -2.15
N PHE A 204 -4.40 8.39 -1.86
CA PHE A 204 -4.66 9.78 -1.57
C PHE A 204 -5.49 9.89 -0.28
N PRO A 205 -5.18 10.87 0.60
CA PRO A 205 -5.93 11.06 1.84
C PRO A 205 -7.40 11.43 1.62
N SER A 206 -7.73 12.03 0.47
CA SER A 206 -9.08 12.49 0.14
C SER A 206 -9.30 12.56 -1.38
N TRP A 207 -10.56 12.66 -1.77
CA TRP A 207 -10.96 12.97 -3.15
C TRP A 207 -10.43 14.34 -3.61
N SER A 208 -10.32 15.30 -2.71
CA SER A 208 -9.74 16.62 -3.04
C SER A 208 -8.25 16.49 -3.38
N ASP A 209 -7.50 15.69 -2.64
CA ASP A 209 -6.07 15.43 -2.93
C ASP A 209 -5.90 14.60 -4.21
N PHE A 210 -6.83 13.65 -4.49
CA PHE A 210 -6.85 12.89 -5.74
C PHE A 210 -7.03 13.81 -6.95
N PHE A 211 -8.04 14.67 -6.94
CA PHE A 211 -8.28 15.59 -8.07
C PHE A 211 -7.26 16.74 -8.14
N ALA A 212 -6.65 17.14 -7.03
CA ALA A 212 -5.49 18.04 -7.07
C ALA A 212 -4.29 17.40 -7.76
N ALA A 213 -4.03 16.10 -7.50
CA ALA A 213 -2.97 15.36 -8.20
C ALA A 213 -3.31 15.16 -9.69
N TYR A 214 -4.59 14.95 -10.04
CA TYR A 214 -5.04 14.93 -11.43
C TYR A 214 -4.73 16.26 -12.14
N GLU A 215 -5.03 17.39 -11.50
CA GLU A 215 -4.74 18.72 -12.05
C GLU A 215 -3.24 18.94 -12.27
N ILE A 216 -2.40 18.52 -11.31
CA ILE A 216 -0.94 18.53 -11.43
C ILE A 216 -0.49 17.66 -12.61
N TYR A 217 -1.08 16.45 -12.75
CA TYR A 217 -0.75 15.53 -13.83
C TYR A 217 -1.09 16.14 -15.19
N VAL A 218 -2.30 16.63 -15.38
CA VAL A 218 -2.80 17.10 -16.69
C VAL A 218 -2.26 18.49 -17.06
N ASN A 219 -2.30 19.44 -16.13
CA ASN A 219 -2.01 20.86 -16.39
C ASN A 219 -0.70 21.36 -15.74
N GLY A 220 -0.20 20.65 -14.74
CA GLY A 220 1.00 21.02 -13.97
C GLY A 220 2.31 20.43 -14.46
N GLY A 221 2.30 19.68 -15.56
CA GLY A 221 3.51 19.08 -16.13
C GLY A 221 3.81 17.66 -15.62
N GLY A 222 2.88 17.04 -14.86
CA GLY A 222 3.08 15.71 -14.30
C GLY A 222 3.20 14.62 -15.37
N TRP A 223 2.40 14.70 -16.45
CA TRP A 223 2.46 13.73 -17.54
C TRP A 223 3.78 13.79 -18.33
N GLN A 224 4.35 15.00 -18.52
CA GLN A 224 5.65 15.15 -19.15
C GLN A 224 6.75 14.48 -18.30
N LYS A 225 6.65 14.58 -16.96
CA LYS A 225 7.57 13.88 -16.05
C LYS A 225 7.38 12.37 -16.09
N GLY A 226 6.15 11.89 -16.32
CA GLY A 226 5.87 10.48 -16.56
C GLY A 226 6.59 9.96 -17.79
N MET A 227 6.42 10.63 -18.93
CA MET A 227 7.11 10.30 -20.17
C MET A 227 8.63 10.37 -20.02
N GLU A 228 9.16 11.41 -19.39
CA GLU A 228 10.63 11.57 -19.20
C GLU A 228 11.25 10.45 -18.36
N LEU A 229 10.54 9.93 -17.37
CA LEU A 229 11.12 9.06 -16.33
C LEU A 229 10.70 7.61 -16.42
N LEU A 230 9.57 7.29 -17.08
CA LEU A 230 9.02 5.94 -17.13
C LEU A 230 9.02 5.32 -18.53
N ASP A 231 9.00 6.13 -19.60
CA ASP A 231 8.76 5.67 -20.98
C ASP A 231 9.80 4.64 -21.48
N ASP A 232 11.05 4.74 -21.02
CA ASP A 232 12.15 3.83 -21.38
C ASP A 232 12.24 2.57 -20.46
N VAL A 233 11.34 2.39 -19.51
CA VAL A 233 11.45 1.29 -18.52
C VAL A 233 10.15 0.54 -18.27
N ALA A 234 9.00 1.16 -18.53
CA ALA A 234 7.70 0.55 -18.29
C ALA A 234 6.58 1.26 -19.06
N GLU A 235 5.67 0.49 -19.61
CA GLU A 235 4.41 0.96 -20.17
C GLU A 235 3.29 0.79 -19.15
N CYS A 236 2.62 1.88 -18.79
CA CYS A 236 1.47 1.86 -17.89
C CYS A 236 0.20 2.25 -18.64
N ASP A 237 -0.88 1.46 -18.48
CA ASP A 237 -2.20 1.78 -19.06
C ASP A 237 -2.81 3.00 -18.34
N SER A 238 -2.37 4.19 -18.78
CA SER A 238 -2.86 5.46 -18.28
C SER A 238 -4.31 5.77 -18.71
N GLY A 239 -4.86 4.98 -19.64
CA GLY A 239 -6.22 5.17 -20.18
C GLY A 239 -7.32 4.49 -19.38
N SER A 240 -6.98 3.52 -18.53
CA SER A 240 -7.97 2.68 -17.84
C SER A 240 -7.66 2.40 -16.37
N PRO A 241 -7.08 3.33 -15.59
CA PRO A 241 -6.87 3.07 -14.17
C PRO A 241 -8.22 2.87 -13.47
N SER A 242 -8.25 1.95 -12.51
CA SER A 242 -9.40 1.81 -11.61
C SER A 242 -9.17 2.61 -10.34
N VAL A 243 -10.22 3.30 -9.87
CA VAL A 243 -10.17 4.13 -8.65
C VAL A 243 -11.21 3.64 -7.67
N TRP A 244 -10.82 3.55 -6.41
CA TRP A 244 -11.59 2.93 -5.34
C TRP A 244 -11.64 3.83 -4.12
N ASP A 245 -12.81 3.88 -3.48
CA ASP A 245 -12.93 4.37 -2.11
C ASP A 245 -12.28 3.36 -1.17
N VAL A 246 -11.50 3.86 -0.21
CA VAL A 246 -10.79 3.05 0.79
C VAL A 246 -11.38 3.30 2.16
N LYS A 247 -11.74 2.22 2.84
CA LYS A 247 -12.14 2.24 4.25
C LYS A 247 -11.14 1.43 5.06
N LEU A 248 -10.46 2.09 6.00
CA LEU A 248 -9.60 1.41 6.95
C LEU A 248 -10.45 0.57 7.90
N VAL A 249 -10.16 -0.71 8.00
CA VAL A 249 -10.74 -1.62 8.98
C VAL A 249 -9.88 -1.66 10.24
N ARG A 250 -8.57 -1.82 10.03
CA ARG A 250 -7.59 -1.97 11.11
C ARG A 250 -6.19 -1.65 10.62
N GLN A 251 -5.42 -0.98 11.46
CA GLN A 251 -3.97 -0.91 11.31
C GLN A 251 -3.32 -1.95 12.23
N GLY A 252 -2.47 -2.80 11.66
CA GLY A 252 -1.66 -3.74 12.42
C GLY A 252 -0.61 -3.03 13.27
N ALA A 253 -0.18 -3.65 14.36
CA ALA A 253 0.98 -3.18 15.11
C ALA A 253 2.25 -3.33 14.23
N SER A 254 3.04 -2.26 14.15
CA SER A 254 4.35 -2.21 13.48
C SER A 254 5.45 -2.76 14.38
#